data_33c1d43785db4d6b402c2734ee06ad73
#
_entry.id   33c1d43785db4d6b402c2734ee06ad73
#
_cell.length_a   1.000
_cell.length_b   1.000
_cell.length_c   1.000
_cell.angle_alpha   90.00
_cell.angle_beta   90.00
_cell.angle_gamma   90.00
#
_symmetry.space_group_name_H-M   'P 1'
#
loop_
_entity.id
_entity.type
_entity.pdbx_description
1 polymer ?
#
loop_
_entity_poly.entity_id
_entity_poly.type
_entity_poly.pdbx_seq_one_letter_code
_entity_poly.pdbx_strand_id
1 'polypeptide(L)'
;MTPQHWNAADGPLTEAALRAKLEALGYRVARYVYEPGTVFPDHKHEVDKIDAVLSGRFRLVVRGHMKVLGPGDWIEIPRGTIHNAAVMGDEPVISLDAVKL
;
A
#
# COMPACT_ATOMS: atom_id res chain seq x y z
N MET A 1 -1.90 -9.27 10.00
CA MET A 1 -1.45 -8.72 8.71
C MET A 1 -0.15 -7.99 8.92
N THR A 2 0.89 -8.51 8.35
CA THR A 2 2.25 -8.01 8.52
C THR A 2 2.71 -7.36 7.22
N PRO A 3 3.21 -6.12 7.26
CA PRO A 3 3.77 -5.50 6.07
C PRO A 3 4.96 -6.29 5.53
N GLN A 4 5.05 -6.34 4.20
CA GLN A 4 6.21 -6.86 3.48
C GLN A 4 7.10 -5.69 3.09
N HIS A 5 8.38 -5.96 2.86
CA HIS A 5 9.35 -4.92 2.54
C HIS A 5 10.09 -5.28 1.26
N TRP A 6 10.46 -4.25 0.48
CA TRP A 6 11.28 -4.44 -0.69
C TRP A 6 12.63 -5.09 -0.32
N ASN A 7 13.02 -6.11 -1.07
CA ASN A 7 14.29 -6.77 -0.85
C ASN A 7 15.34 -6.17 -1.80
N ALA A 8 16.43 -5.65 -1.26
CA ALA A 8 17.51 -5.06 -2.04
C ALA A 8 18.11 -6.05 -3.06
N ALA A 9 18.01 -7.35 -2.81
CA ALA A 9 18.46 -8.38 -3.76
C ALA A 9 17.65 -8.38 -5.06
N ASP A 10 16.43 -7.78 -5.05
CA ASP A 10 15.59 -7.64 -6.24
C ASP A 10 15.98 -6.42 -7.09
N GLY A 11 17.06 -5.74 -6.75
CA GLY A 11 17.53 -4.54 -7.44
C GLY A 11 16.97 -3.25 -6.88
N PRO A 12 17.19 -2.11 -7.55
CA PRO A 12 16.68 -0.83 -7.10
C PRO A 12 15.15 -0.80 -7.05
N LEU A 13 14.61 -0.13 -6.04
CA LEU A 13 13.18 0.10 -5.96
C LEU A 13 12.78 1.12 -7.04
N THR A 14 11.93 0.70 -7.96
CA THR A 14 11.32 1.56 -8.98
C THR A 14 9.83 1.26 -9.06
N GLU A 15 9.06 2.15 -9.64
CA GLU A 15 7.64 1.90 -9.87
C GLU A 15 7.42 0.64 -10.69
N ALA A 16 8.18 0.47 -11.76
CA ALA A 16 8.04 -0.71 -12.64
C ALA A 16 8.38 -2.01 -11.90
N ALA A 17 9.43 -1.99 -11.07
CA ALA A 17 9.84 -3.19 -10.33
C ALA A 17 8.81 -3.56 -9.24
N LEU A 18 8.31 -2.56 -8.51
CA LEU A 18 7.29 -2.80 -7.49
C LEU A 18 5.98 -3.28 -8.14
N ARG A 19 5.57 -2.64 -9.24
CA ARG A 19 4.39 -3.07 -10.00
C ARG A 19 4.51 -4.53 -10.44
N ALA A 20 5.66 -4.89 -11.02
CA ALA A 20 5.89 -6.25 -11.49
C ALA A 20 5.79 -7.28 -10.36
N LYS A 21 6.30 -6.92 -9.18
CA LYS A 21 6.20 -7.80 -8.01
C LYS A 21 4.75 -8.05 -7.61
N LEU A 22 3.92 -7.00 -7.57
CA LEU A 22 2.51 -7.13 -7.22
C LEU A 22 1.72 -7.87 -8.29
N GLU A 23 2.02 -7.63 -9.56
CA GLU A 23 1.38 -8.35 -10.66
C GLU A 23 1.72 -9.84 -10.63
N ALA A 24 2.95 -10.20 -10.26
CA ALA A 24 3.36 -11.59 -10.11
C ALA A 24 2.58 -12.31 -8.99
N LEU A 25 2.06 -11.58 -8.02
CA LEU A 25 1.20 -12.12 -6.97
C LEU A 25 -0.25 -12.28 -7.42
N GLY A 26 -0.60 -11.90 -8.66
CA GLY A 26 -1.94 -12.05 -9.22
C GLY A 26 -2.83 -10.83 -9.02
N TYR A 27 -2.24 -9.65 -8.88
CA TYR A 27 -2.97 -8.40 -8.66
C TYR A 27 -2.89 -7.48 -9.87
N ARG A 28 -3.95 -6.70 -10.08
CA ARG A 28 -3.98 -5.61 -11.05
C ARG A 28 -3.65 -4.32 -10.29
N VAL A 29 -2.69 -3.56 -10.79
CA VAL A 29 -2.08 -2.42 -10.09
C VAL A 29 -2.50 -1.11 -10.72
N ALA A 30 -2.89 -0.14 -9.88
CA ALA A 30 -3.14 1.24 -10.27
C ALA A 30 -2.28 2.18 -9.41
N ARG A 31 -1.83 3.28 -10.03
CA ARG A 31 -1.00 4.28 -9.36
C ARG A 31 -1.85 5.45 -8.91
N TYR A 32 -1.68 5.87 -7.66
CA TYR A 32 -2.32 7.06 -7.11
C TYR A 32 -1.31 7.94 -6.40
N VAL A 33 -1.59 9.23 -6.36
CA VAL A 33 -0.85 10.19 -5.54
C VAL A 33 -1.81 10.76 -4.51
N TYR A 34 -1.46 10.60 -3.24
CA TYR A 34 -2.25 11.14 -2.14
C TYR A 34 -1.49 12.29 -1.51
N GLU A 35 -2.08 13.50 -1.57
CA GLU A 35 -1.47 14.71 -1.03
C GLU A 35 -1.39 14.68 0.49
N PRO A 36 -0.47 15.45 1.12
CA PRO A 36 -0.46 15.61 2.57
C PRO A 36 -1.83 16.03 3.10
N GLY A 37 -2.22 15.48 4.22
CA GLY A 37 -3.54 15.73 4.81
C GLY A 37 -4.64 14.81 4.33
N THR A 38 -4.37 13.94 3.35
CA THR A 38 -5.38 12.96 2.88
C THR A 38 -5.64 11.94 3.97
N VAL A 39 -6.93 11.72 4.25
CA VAL A 39 -7.41 10.73 5.22
C VAL A 39 -8.49 9.87 4.56
N PHE A 40 -8.34 8.57 4.70
CA PHE A 40 -9.37 7.60 4.31
C PHE A 40 -9.99 7.05 5.58
N PRO A 41 -11.26 7.33 5.86
CA PRO A 41 -11.92 6.80 7.06
C PRO A 41 -12.13 5.29 6.97
N ASP A 42 -12.59 4.70 8.07
CA ASP A 42 -12.84 3.26 8.12
C ASP A 42 -13.69 2.81 6.95
N HIS A 43 -13.21 1.79 6.25
CA HIS A 43 -13.90 1.20 5.11
C HIS A 43 -13.41 -0.25 4.91
N LYS A 44 -14.08 -0.96 4.04
CA LYS A 44 -13.69 -2.31 3.61
C LYS A 44 -13.97 -2.47 2.14
N HIS A 45 -13.33 -3.45 1.53
CA HIS A 45 -13.51 -3.77 0.11
C HIS A 45 -14.06 -5.18 -0.03
N GLU A 46 -14.77 -5.43 -1.13
CA GLU A 46 -15.34 -6.75 -1.45
C GLU A 46 -14.36 -7.66 -2.19
N VAL A 47 -13.11 -7.22 -2.32
CA VAL A 47 -12.03 -7.95 -2.98
C VAL A 47 -10.78 -7.89 -2.13
N ASP A 48 -9.87 -8.85 -2.33
CA ASP A 48 -8.56 -8.79 -1.70
C ASP A 48 -7.73 -7.68 -2.36
N LYS A 49 -7.03 -6.91 -1.55
CA LYS A 49 -6.25 -5.78 -2.00
C LYS A 49 -4.83 -5.81 -1.46
N ILE A 50 -3.94 -5.08 -2.12
CA ILE A 50 -2.64 -4.71 -1.58
C ILE A 50 -2.54 -3.20 -1.63
N ASP A 51 -2.11 -2.59 -0.53
CA ASP A 51 -1.64 -1.21 -0.49
C ASP A 51 -0.12 -1.23 -0.45
N ALA A 52 0.51 -0.59 -1.43
CA ALA A 52 1.97 -0.50 -1.53
C ALA A 52 2.40 0.95 -1.65
N VAL A 53 3.52 1.30 -1.04
CA VAL A 53 4.06 2.66 -1.05
C VAL A 53 5.35 2.68 -1.86
N LEU A 54 5.38 3.54 -2.87
CA LEU A 54 6.59 3.80 -3.65
C LEU A 54 7.39 4.96 -3.04
N SER A 55 6.69 5.99 -2.53
CA SER A 55 7.31 7.18 -1.95
C SER A 55 6.37 7.77 -0.89
N GLY A 56 6.94 8.45 0.09
CA GLY A 56 6.20 9.02 1.21
C GLY A 56 5.97 8.01 2.33
N ARG A 57 5.13 8.37 3.29
CA ARG A 57 4.77 7.49 4.41
C ARG A 57 3.27 7.46 4.59
N PHE A 58 2.73 6.26 4.70
CA PHE A 58 1.30 6.00 4.76
C PHE A 58 0.98 5.23 6.03
N ARG A 59 0.17 5.82 6.91
CA ARG A 59 -0.29 5.15 8.12
C ARG A 59 -1.56 4.37 7.80
N LEU A 60 -1.57 3.08 8.11
CA LEU A 60 -2.76 2.25 8.03
C LEU A 60 -3.13 1.76 9.42
N VAL A 61 -4.43 1.73 9.69
CA VAL A 61 -4.96 1.05 10.87
C VAL A 61 -5.82 -0.10 10.35
N VAL A 62 -5.37 -1.32 10.60
CA VAL A 62 -6.02 -2.54 10.10
C VAL A 62 -6.50 -3.33 11.30
N ARG A 63 -7.82 -3.49 11.44
CA ARG A 63 -8.44 -4.15 12.60
C ARG A 63 -7.93 -3.58 13.92
N GLY A 64 -7.78 -2.25 14.00
CA GLY A 64 -7.30 -1.56 15.19
C GLY A 64 -5.78 -1.59 15.39
N HIS A 65 -5.02 -2.23 14.51
CA HIS A 65 -3.57 -2.28 14.59
C HIS A 65 -2.93 -1.29 13.63
N MET A 66 -2.14 -0.36 14.15
CA MET A 66 -1.47 0.65 13.35
C MET A 66 -0.22 0.08 12.69
N LYS A 67 -0.09 0.38 11.39
CA LYS A 67 1.10 0.07 10.58
C LYS A 67 1.51 1.34 9.85
N VAL A 68 2.81 1.56 9.69
CA VAL A 68 3.33 2.66 8.87
C VAL A 68 4.11 2.06 7.71
N LEU A 69 3.67 2.39 6.49
CA LEU A 69 4.33 1.95 5.27
C LEU A 69 5.19 3.08 4.73
N GLY A 70 6.45 2.78 4.45
CA GLY A 70 7.38 3.66 3.75
C GLY A 70 7.74 3.09 2.38
N PRO A 71 8.69 3.72 1.66
CA PRO A 71 9.05 3.28 0.32
C PRO A 71 9.43 1.80 0.25
N GLY A 72 8.76 1.07 -0.63
CA GLY A 72 8.98 -0.36 -0.83
C GLY A 72 8.17 -1.27 0.07
N ASP A 73 7.38 -0.73 0.98
CA ASP A 73 6.54 -1.53 1.86
C ASP A 73 5.17 -1.78 1.22
N TRP A 74 4.62 -2.96 1.44
CA TRP A 74 3.23 -3.26 1.05
C TRP A 74 2.57 -4.17 2.06
N ILE A 75 1.24 -4.15 2.07
CA ILE A 75 0.45 -4.99 2.98
C ILE A 75 -0.74 -5.57 2.21
N GLU A 76 -0.99 -6.86 2.41
CA GLU A 76 -2.20 -7.50 1.92
C GLU A 76 -3.35 -7.21 2.87
N ILE A 77 -4.47 -6.78 2.31
CA ILE A 77 -5.70 -6.50 3.04
C ILE A 77 -6.79 -7.40 2.46
N PRO A 78 -7.10 -8.51 3.14
CA PRO A 78 -8.15 -9.41 2.67
C PRO A 78 -9.50 -8.72 2.59
N ARG A 79 -10.34 -9.17 1.64
CA ARG A 79 -11.69 -8.64 1.51
C ARG A 79 -12.42 -8.66 2.85
N GLY A 80 -13.28 -7.66 3.07
CA GLY A 80 -14.07 -7.54 4.29
C GLY A 80 -13.30 -7.03 5.50
N THR A 81 -12.00 -6.73 5.36
CA THR A 81 -11.19 -6.23 6.47
C THR A 81 -11.37 -4.72 6.62
N ILE A 82 -11.84 -4.29 7.78
CA ILE A 82 -12.02 -2.86 8.08
C ILE A 82 -10.66 -2.22 8.32
N HIS A 83 -10.42 -1.11 7.64
CA HIS A 83 -9.17 -0.36 7.75
C HIS A 83 -9.37 1.11 7.44
N ASN A 84 -8.45 1.92 7.91
CA ASN A 84 -8.37 3.34 7.58
C ASN A 84 -6.91 3.69 7.27
N ALA A 85 -6.70 4.86 6.67
CA ALA A 85 -5.37 5.27 6.28
C ALA A 85 -5.24 6.79 6.29
N ALA A 86 -4.01 7.26 6.42
CA ALA A 86 -3.70 8.69 6.34
C ALA A 86 -2.28 8.91 5.86
N VAL A 87 -2.09 9.94 5.06
CA VAL A 87 -0.76 10.40 4.68
C VAL A 87 -0.07 10.98 5.90
N MET A 88 1.16 10.58 6.18
CA MET A 88 1.97 11.11 7.27
C MET A 88 2.99 12.10 6.72
N GLY A 89 3.23 13.18 7.50
CA GLY A 89 4.25 14.16 7.16
C GLY A 89 3.85 15.11 6.04
N ASP A 90 4.84 15.78 5.45
CA ASP A 90 4.64 16.88 4.52
C ASP A 90 4.82 16.46 3.05
N GLU A 91 5.14 15.20 2.79
CA GLU A 91 5.32 14.68 1.45
C GLU A 91 4.09 13.90 1.01
N PRO A 92 3.73 13.98 -0.29
CA PRO A 92 2.68 13.12 -0.80
C PRO A 92 3.10 11.65 -0.76
N VAL A 93 2.11 10.76 -0.71
CA VAL A 93 2.32 9.33 -0.88
C VAL A 93 2.09 8.98 -2.34
N ILE A 94 3.07 8.33 -2.96
CA ILE A 94 2.88 7.67 -4.24
C ILE A 94 2.56 6.21 -3.91
N SER A 95 1.33 5.81 -4.21
CA SER A 95 0.78 4.51 -3.86
C SER A 95 0.59 3.66 -5.10
N LEU A 96 0.92 2.39 -4.99
CA LEU A 96 0.46 1.37 -5.93
C LEU A 96 -0.63 0.58 -5.23
N ASP A 97 -1.86 0.82 -5.65
CA ASP A 97 -3.06 0.18 -5.10
C ASP A 97 -3.41 -1.00 -6.00
N ALA A 98 -3.52 -2.18 -5.43
CA ALA A 98 -3.67 -3.40 -6.21
C ALA A 98 -4.91 -4.18 -5.79
N VAL A 99 -5.59 -4.74 -6.79
CA VAL A 99 -6.81 -5.52 -6.63
C VAL A 99 -6.57 -6.93 -7.13
N LYS A 100 -6.95 -7.93 -6.35
CA LYS A 100 -6.80 -9.34 -6.73
C LYS A 100 -7.61 -9.64 -7.99
N LEU A 101 -6.97 -10.26 -8.93
CA LEU A 101 -7.63 -10.75 -10.15
C LEU A 101 -8.44 -12.01 -9.90
#